data_7d5eecc6d13c8e705f9f51de00d0e334
#
_entry.id   7d5eecc6d13c8e705f9f51de00d0e334
#
_cell.length_a   1.000
_cell.length_b   1.000
_cell.length_c   1.000
_cell.angle_alpha   90.00
_cell.angle_beta   90.00
_cell.angle_gamma   90.00
#
_symmetry.space_group_name_H-M   'P 1'
#
loop_
_entity.id
_entity.type
_entity.pdbx_description
1 polymer ?
#
loop_
_entity_poly.entity_id
_entity_poly.type
_entity_poly.pdbx_seq_one_letter_code
_entity_poly.pdbx_strand_id
1 'polypeptide(L)'
;MKNLGYLAVITASVLMVSSCATIITGTQASININGQQEEPVTIKTHKATYENVSLPFVAKVNKRHLNDKITVTSPNYVYRDFIPGRKTNGWVFGNIVIGGLIGLGIDAITGGLYDAQNKTIELNCSPKLNAPRTIEVPISPIAAPVDTIKAINDDLYK
;
A
#
# COMPACT_ATOMS: atom_id res chain seq x y z
N MET A 1 42.89 39.27 -5.86
CA MET A 1 42.62 38.35 -4.74
C MET A 1 41.27 38.56 -4.06
N LYS A 2 40.65 39.75 -4.12
CA LYS A 2 39.30 40.02 -3.54
C LYS A 2 38.17 39.26 -4.22
N ASN A 3 38.25 39.01 -5.52
CA ASN A 3 37.19 38.33 -6.30
C ASN A 3 37.09 36.82 -6.02
N LEU A 4 38.16 36.20 -5.54
CA LEU A 4 38.15 34.76 -5.21
C LEU A 4 37.29 34.46 -3.96
N GLY A 5 37.30 35.41 -2.98
CA GLY A 5 36.43 35.29 -1.80
C GLY A 5 34.95 35.41 -2.13
N TYR A 6 34.56 36.33 -3.01
CA TYR A 6 33.16 36.46 -3.45
C TYR A 6 32.69 35.22 -4.22
N LEU A 7 33.55 34.65 -5.06
CA LEU A 7 33.24 33.44 -5.80
C LEU A 7 33.02 32.25 -4.86
N ALA A 8 33.84 32.10 -3.83
CA ALA A 8 33.70 31.03 -2.83
C ALA A 8 32.43 31.19 -1.99
N VAL A 9 32.04 32.40 -1.61
CA VAL A 9 30.81 32.67 -0.87
C VAL A 9 29.57 32.38 -1.74
N ILE A 10 29.60 32.81 -3.00
CA ILE A 10 28.48 32.53 -3.93
C ILE A 10 28.33 31.03 -4.15
N THR A 11 29.43 30.30 -4.36
CA THR A 11 29.37 28.83 -4.56
C THR A 11 28.87 28.10 -3.29
N ALA A 12 29.31 28.52 -2.11
CA ALA A 12 28.84 27.98 -0.83
C ALA A 12 27.33 28.24 -0.62
N SER A 13 26.87 29.44 -0.95
CA SER A 13 25.45 29.82 -0.84
C SER A 13 24.56 28.99 -1.78
N VAL A 14 25.02 28.74 -3.02
CA VAL A 14 24.30 27.91 -4.01
C VAL A 14 24.23 26.45 -3.56
N LEU A 15 25.27 25.92 -2.94
CA LEU A 15 25.29 24.55 -2.41
C LEU A 15 24.34 24.36 -1.20
N MET A 16 24.11 25.38 -0.40
CA MET A 16 23.18 25.31 0.73
C MET A 16 21.71 25.32 0.32
N VAL A 17 21.37 25.88 -0.83
CA VAL A 17 19.97 26.00 -1.30
C VAL A 17 19.49 24.72 -2.01
N SER A 18 20.41 23.91 -2.55
CA SER A 18 20.04 22.71 -3.35
C SER A 18 19.54 21.51 -2.55
N SER A 19 19.63 21.55 -1.21
CA SER A 19 19.24 20.40 -0.36
C SER A 19 17.82 20.43 0.19
N CYS A 20 17.04 21.50 -0.04
CA CYS A 20 15.76 21.69 0.66
C CYS A 20 14.62 20.81 0.14
N ALA A 21 14.56 20.47 -1.16
CA ALA A 21 13.41 19.78 -1.72
C ALA A 21 13.31 18.31 -1.30
N THR A 22 14.44 17.59 -1.31
CA THR A 22 14.49 16.18 -0.88
C THR A 22 14.21 16.05 0.63
N ILE A 23 14.57 17.07 1.41
CA ILE A 23 14.32 17.09 2.87
C ILE A 23 12.81 17.23 3.16
N ILE A 24 12.10 18.06 2.38
CA ILE A 24 10.68 18.36 2.64
C ILE A 24 9.77 17.21 2.23
N THR A 25 10.00 16.60 1.06
CA THR A 25 9.07 15.59 0.52
C THR A 25 9.50 14.15 0.74
N GLY A 26 10.75 13.91 1.15
CA GLY A 26 11.34 12.59 1.35
C GLY A 26 11.38 11.74 0.07
N THR A 27 12.11 10.63 0.13
CA THR A 27 12.28 9.69 -0.98
C THR A 27 11.29 8.52 -0.95
N GLN A 28 10.47 8.43 0.11
CA GLN A 28 9.53 7.35 0.32
C GLN A 28 8.08 7.87 0.31
N ALA A 29 7.19 7.08 -0.24
CA ALA A 29 5.75 7.26 -0.15
C ALA A 29 5.17 6.22 0.80
N SER A 30 4.20 6.63 1.62
CA SER A 30 3.41 5.74 2.45
C SER A 30 2.19 5.29 1.66
N ILE A 31 2.01 3.98 1.53
CA ILE A 31 0.86 3.36 0.86
C ILE A 31 0.05 2.65 1.92
N ASN A 32 -1.17 3.10 2.13
CA ASN A 32 -2.13 2.45 3.02
C ASN A 32 -2.75 1.26 2.28
N ILE A 33 -2.59 0.08 2.82
CA ILE A 33 -3.11 -1.16 2.26
C ILE A 33 -4.20 -1.65 3.20
N ASN A 34 -5.44 -1.59 2.73
CA ASN A 34 -6.61 -2.04 3.46
C ASN A 34 -7.09 -3.38 2.91
N GLY A 35 -7.66 -4.20 3.78
CA GLY A 35 -8.27 -5.48 3.41
C GLY A 35 -9.35 -5.86 4.41
N GLN A 36 -10.28 -6.68 3.96
CA GLN A 36 -11.43 -7.11 4.78
C GLN A 36 -11.12 -8.33 5.65
N GLN A 37 -9.99 -8.99 5.41
CA GLN A 37 -9.63 -10.21 6.12
C GLN A 37 -8.68 -9.92 7.27
N GLU A 38 -8.92 -10.55 8.41
CA GLU A 38 -8.07 -10.43 9.61
C GLU A 38 -6.83 -11.32 9.56
N GLU A 39 -6.73 -12.16 8.53
CA GLU A 39 -5.60 -13.08 8.38
C GLU A 39 -4.31 -12.32 8.08
N PRO A 40 -3.19 -12.68 8.74
CA PRO A 40 -1.90 -12.06 8.47
C PRO A 40 -1.43 -12.35 7.04
N VAL A 41 -0.85 -11.32 6.43
CA VAL A 41 -0.38 -11.36 5.04
C VAL A 41 1.10 -11.05 4.96
N THR A 42 1.72 -11.48 3.88
CA THR A 42 3.07 -11.07 3.48
C THR A 42 2.99 -10.10 2.32
N ILE A 43 3.53 -8.90 2.50
CA ILE A 43 3.55 -7.83 1.50
C ILE A 43 4.96 -7.68 0.96
N LYS A 44 5.14 -7.93 -0.34
CA LYS A 44 6.43 -7.81 -1.03
C LYS A 44 6.44 -6.58 -1.93
N THR A 45 7.33 -5.65 -1.63
CA THR A 45 7.65 -4.47 -2.43
C THR A 45 8.99 -4.66 -3.14
N HIS A 46 9.42 -3.69 -3.97
CA HIS A 46 10.72 -3.74 -4.65
C HIS A 46 11.91 -3.93 -3.70
N LYS A 47 11.90 -3.28 -2.53
CA LYS A 47 13.04 -3.28 -1.59
C LYS A 47 12.79 -3.99 -0.27
N ALA A 48 11.56 -4.19 0.10
CA ALA A 48 11.20 -4.71 1.42
C ALA A 48 10.13 -5.79 1.32
N THR A 49 10.26 -6.78 2.16
CA THR A 49 9.23 -7.78 2.42
C THR A 49 8.77 -7.58 3.85
N TYR A 50 7.46 -7.41 4.03
CA TYR A 50 6.81 -7.31 5.34
C TYR A 50 6.07 -8.62 5.55
N GLU A 51 6.56 -9.42 6.48
CA GLU A 51 6.02 -10.76 6.76
C GLU A 51 5.07 -10.71 7.95
N ASN A 52 4.03 -11.51 7.89
CA ASN A 52 3.08 -11.72 8.98
C ASN A 52 2.47 -10.42 9.52
N VAL A 53 2.06 -9.53 8.63
CA VAL A 53 1.43 -8.24 8.98
C VAL A 53 -0.08 -8.33 8.89
N SER A 54 -0.77 -7.67 9.82
CA SER A 54 -2.24 -7.54 9.79
C SER A 54 -2.64 -6.31 8.98
N LEU A 55 -3.75 -6.41 8.26
CA LEU A 55 -4.36 -5.27 7.58
C LEU A 55 -5.32 -4.53 8.54
N PRO A 56 -5.43 -3.20 8.46
CA PRO A 56 -4.75 -2.30 7.52
C PRO A 56 -3.26 -2.09 7.84
N PHE A 57 -2.43 -1.97 6.81
CA PHE A 57 -0.99 -1.82 6.94
C PHE A 57 -0.46 -0.66 6.09
N VAL A 58 0.54 0.05 6.61
CA VAL A 58 1.19 1.16 5.89
C VAL A 58 2.57 0.71 5.39
N ALA A 59 2.64 0.41 4.09
CA ALA A 59 3.90 0.07 3.45
C ALA A 59 4.66 1.32 3.00
N LYS A 60 5.96 1.39 3.30
CA LYS A 60 6.84 2.44 2.78
C LYS A 60 7.48 1.98 1.48
N VAL A 61 7.21 2.71 0.41
CA VAL A 61 7.71 2.41 -0.93
C VAL A 61 8.57 3.58 -1.43
N ASN A 62 9.73 3.27 -1.99
CA ASN A 62 10.55 4.31 -2.61
C ASN A 62 9.81 4.90 -3.81
N LYS A 63 9.74 6.23 -3.89
CA LYS A 63 9.00 6.96 -4.93
C LYS A 63 9.44 6.66 -6.36
N ARG A 64 10.68 6.22 -6.55
CA ARG A 64 11.18 5.76 -7.86
C ARG A 64 10.51 4.45 -8.31
N HIS A 65 10.10 3.62 -7.37
CA HIS A 65 9.57 2.27 -7.57
C HIS A 65 8.04 2.19 -7.40
N LEU A 66 7.34 3.32 -7.51
CA LEU A 66 5.87 3.38 -7.41
C LEU A 66 5.15 2.72 -8.60
N ASN A 67 5.85 2.53 -9.73
CA ASN A 67 5.32 1.78 -10.86
C ASN A 67 5.64 0.27 -10.79
N ASP A 68 6.39 -0.15 -9.78
CA ASP A 68 6.67 -1.56 -9.59
C ASP A 68 5.48 -2.24 -8.92
N LYS A 69 5.32 -3.51 -9.23
CA LYS A 69 4.26 -4.34 -8.70
C LYS A 69 4.48 -4.62 -7.21
N ILE A 70 3.43 -4.49 -6.42
CA ILE A 70 3.38 -4.94 -5.04
C ILE A 70 2.54 -6.20 -4.98
N THR A 71 3.11 -7.26 -4.41
CA THR A 71 2.47 -8.56 -4.28
C THR A 71 2.05 -8.77 -2.84
N VAL A 72 0.81 -9.21 -2.63
CA VAL A 72 0.29 -9.60 -1.32
C VAL A 72 -0.01 -11.09 -1.33
N THR A 73 0.53 -11.80 -0.37
CA THR A 73 0.38 -13.25 -0.24
C THR A 73 -0.21 -13.58 1.12
N SER A 74 -1.18 -14.49 1.15
CA SER A 74 -1.81 -15.03 2.34
C SER A 74 -1.88 -16.55 2.25
N PRO A 75 -1.93 -17.28 3.36
CA PRO A 75 -2.13 -18.73 3.37
C PRO A 75 -3.42 -19.17 2.69
N ASN A 76 -4.56 -18.53 3.01
CA ASN A 76 -5.89 -18.99 2.62
C ASN A 76 -6.57 -18.15 1.54
N TYR A 77 -6.03 -16.96 1.21
CA TYR A 77 -6.60 -16.05 0.23
C TYR A 77 -5.64 -15.73 -0.91
N VAL A 78 -6.22 -15.45 -2.08
CA VAL A 78 -5.52 -14.93 -3.25
C VAL A 78 -5.85 -13.46 -3.37
N TYR A 79 -4.82 -12.64 -3.37
CA TYR A 79 -4.91 -11.21 -3.60
C TYR A 79 -4.43 -10.87 -5.01
N ARG A 80 -5.03 -9.86 -5.61
CA ARG A 80 -4.48 -9.29 -6.85
C ARG A 80 -3.28 -8.43 -6.55
N ASP A 81 -2.23 -8.62 -7.34
CA ASP A 81 -1.10 -7.68 -7.36
C ASP A 81 -1.59 -6.29 -7.76
N PHE A 82 -0.98 -5.27 -7.21
CA PHE A 82 -1.33 -3.90 -7.55
C PHE A 82 -0.10 -3.04 -7.79
N ILE A 83 -0.30 -1.94 -8.49
CA ILE A 83 0.71 -0.92 -8.78
C ILE A 83 0.18 0.40 -8.21
N PRO A 84 0.89 1.03 -7.24
CA PRO A 84 0.46 2.30 -6.67
C PRO A 84 0.32 3.40 -7.70
N GLY A 85 1.13 3.33 -8.76
CA GLY A 85 1.23 4.36 -9.77
C GLY A 85 2.05 5.56 -9.30
N ARG A 86 2.65 6.24 -10.27
CA ARG A 86 3.53 7.38 -10.06
C ARG A 86 2.96 8.61 -10.73
N LYS A 87 2.86 9.71 -9.99
CA LYS A 87 2.50 11.03 -10.51
C LYS A 87 3.62 12.03 -10.22
N THR A 88 3.71 13.08 -11.02
CA THR A 88 4.65 14.17 -10.77
C THR A 88 4.20 14.96 -9.54
N ASN A 89 5.14 15.25 -8.65
CA ASN A 89 4.88 16.08 -7.49
C ASN A 89 4.81 17.56 -7.90
N GLY A 90 3.82 18.30 -7.43
CA GLY A 90 3.64 19.72 -7.73
C GLY A 90 4.83 20.61 -7.33
N TRP A 91 5.62 20.19 -6.35
CA TRP A 91 6.84 20.88 -5.92
C TRP A 91 7.95 20.94 -6.98
N VAL A 92 7.85 20.12 -8.05
CA VAL A 92 8.76 20.19 -9.20
C VAL A 92 8.84 21.60 -9.77
N PHE A 93 7.71 22.28 -9.87
CA PHE A 93 7.67 23.65 -10.41
C PHE A 93 8.39 24.65 -9.50
N GLY A 94 8.27 24.49 -8.19
CA GLY A 94 9.02 25.29 -7.23
C GLY A 94 10.52 25.05 -7.31
N ASN A 95 10.93 23.80 -7.51
CA ASN A 95 12.34 23.42 -7.64
C ASN A 95 13.00 23.94 -8.91
N ILE A 96 12.25 24.05 -10.01
CA ILE A 96 12.76 24.66 -11.27
C ILE A 96 13.14 26.13 -11.04
N VAL A 97 12.32 26.84 -10.28
CA VAL A 97 12.54 28.28 -10.02
C VAL A 97 13.72 28.50 -9.06
N ILE A 98 13.90 27.66 -8.04
CA ILE A 98 14.91 27.85 -6.99
C ILE A 98 16.16 27.01 -7.26
N GLY A 99 16.02 25.75 -7.67
CA GLY A 99 17.09 24.78 -7.85
C GLY A 99 17.58 24.59 -9.29
N GLY A 100 16.86 25.16 -10.26
CA GLY A 100 17.18 25.04 -11.68
C GLY A 100 17.24 23.59 -12.16
N LEU A 101 17.95 23.38 -13.28
CA LEU A 101 18.11 22.05 -13.89
C LEU A 101 18.90 21.06 -13.01
N ILE A 102 19.80 21.56 -12.17
CA ILE A 102 20.61 20.72 -11.28
C ILE A 102 19.71 20.13 -10.18
N GLY A 103 18.87 20.95 -9.54
CA GLY A 103 17.91 20.52 -8.53
C GLY A 103 16.92 19.49 -9.09
N LEU A 104 16.43 19.74 -10.31
CA LEU A 104 15.55 18.81 -11.03
C LEU A 104 16.23 17.44 -11.28
N GLY A 105 17.52 17.46 -11.67
CA GLY A 105 18.30 16.25 -11.88
C GLY A 105 18.47 15.42 -10.60
N ILE A 106 18.78 16.07 -9.49
CA ILE A 106 18.91 15.41 -8.17
C ILE A 106 17.56 14.82 -7.73
N ASP A 107 16.46 15.56 -7.89
CA ASP A 107 15.12 15.08 -7.54
C ASP A 107 14.66 13.90 -8.41
N ALA A 108 15.05 13.88 -9.69
CA ALA A 108 14.82 12.73 -10.57
C ALA A 108 15.53 11.47 -10.07
N ILE A 109 16.80 11.62 -9.67
CA ILE A 109 17.63 10.51 -9.20
C ILE A 109 17.17 10.02 -7.83
N THR A 110 16.78 10.91 -6.93
CA THR A 110 16.34 10.57 -5.57
C THR A 110 14.90 10.11 -5.49
N GLY A 111 14.06 10.48 -6.48
CA GLY A 111 12.62 10.22 -6.51
C GLY A 111 11.79 11.37 -5.95
N GLY A 112 12.41 12.50 -5.58
CA GLY A 112 11.71 13.69 -5.07
C GLY A 112 10.70 14.28 -6.06
N LEU A 113 10.91 14.06 -7.38
CA LEU A 113 9.99 14.46 -8.45
C LEU A 113 8.63 13.78 -8.37
N TYR A 114 8.53 12.66 -7.69
CA TYR A 114 7.38 11.76 -7.78
C TYR A 114 6.61 11.67 -6.48
N ASP A 115 5.33 11.37 -6.59
CA ASP A 115 4.46 10.98 -5.49
C ASP A 115 3.59 9.80 -5.92
N ALA A 116 3.02 9.08 -4.97
CA ALA A 116 2.08 8.00 -5.27
C ALA A 116 0.79 8.57 -5.85
N GLN A 117 0.33 7.97 -6.94
CA GLN A 117 -0.97 8.28 -7.53
C GLN A 117 -2.09 7.79 -6.62
N ASN A 118 -1.98 6.55 -6.16
CA ASN A 118 -2.89 5.93 -5.23
C ASN A 118 -2.17 5.71 -3.89
N LYS A 119 -2.59 6.44 -2.86
CA LYS A 119 -2.03 6.34 -1.50
C LYS A 119 -2.78 5.33 -0.65
N THR A 120 -3.99 4.99 -1.02
CA THR A 120 -4.82 3.99 -0.36
C THR A 120 -5.24 2.95 -1.37
N ILE A 121 -5.02 1.69 -1.04
CA ILE A 121 -5.34 0.53 -1.86
C ILE A 121 -6.29 -0.36 -1.07
N GLU A 122 -7.45 -0.63 -1.63
CA GLU A 122 -8.40 -1.60 -1.11
C GLU A 122 -8.14 -2.95 -1.77
N LEU A 123 -7.75 -3.94 -0.98
CA LEU A 123 -7.46 -5.28 -1.45
C LEU A 123 -8.73 -6.11 -1.51
N ASN A 124 -9.09 -6.51 -2.72
CA ASN A 124 -10.08 -7.56 -2.93
C ASN A 124 -9.37 -8.92 -2.94
N CYS A 125 -9.90 -9.86 -2.18
CA CYS A 125 -9.37 -11.22 -2.09
C CYS A 125 -10.41 -12.25 -2.54
N SER A 126 -9.91 -13.41 -2.94
CA SER A 126 -10.72 -14.60 -3.19
C SER A 126 -10.17 -15.76 -2.38
N PRO A 127 -11.01 -16.63 -1.80
CA PRO A 127 -10.55 -17.82 -1.11
C PRO A 127 -9.73 -18.72 -2.06
N LYS A 128 -8.64 -19.31 -1.58
CA LYS A 128 -7.95 -20.37 -2.31
C LYS A 128 -8.82 -21.61 -2.38
N LEU A 129 -8.84 -22.32 -3.50
CA LEU A 129 -9.64 -23.54 -3.66
C LEU A 129 -9.35 -24.63 -2.61
N ASN A 130 -8.12 -24.63 -2.06
CA ASN A 130 -7.65 -25.61 -1.07
C ASN A 130 -7.66 -25.05 0.37
N ALA A 131 -8.20 -23.86 0.60
CA ALA A 131 -8.35 -23.34 1.95
C ALA A 131 -9.36 -24.22 2.71
N PRO A 132 -9.10 -24.61 3.97
CA PRO A 132 -10.07 -25.31 4.78
C PRO A 132 -11.30 -24.42 4.92
N ARG A 133 -12.39 -24.79 4.26
CA ARG A 133 -13.66 -24.10 4.42
C ARG A 133 -14.24 -24.54 5.76
N THR A 134 -14.17 -23.69 6.74
CA THR A 134 -15.05 -23.79 7.90
C THR A 134 -16.45 -23.47 7.37
N ILE A 135 -17.18 -24.51 7.00
CA ILE A 135 -18.61 -24.37 6.73
C ILE A 135 -19.24 -24.18 8.10
N GLU A 136 -19.37 -22.93 8.54
CA GLU A 136 -20.36 -22.60 9.55
C GLU A 136 -21.73 -22.84 8.90
N VAL A 137 -22.18 -24.08 9.00
CA VAL A 137 -23.59 -24.37 8.76
C VAL A 137 -24.31 -23.66 9.91
N PRO A 138 -25.11 -22.62 9.63
CA PRO A 138 -25.98 -22.10 10.66
C PRO A 138 -26.92 -23.25 11.02
N ILE A 139 -26.64 -23.90 12.13
CA ILE A 139 -27.59 -24.82 12.76
C ILE A 139 -28.68 -23.90 13.33
N SER A 140 -29.58 -23.46 12.46
CA SER A 140 -30.90 -23.05 12.91
C SER A 140 -31.45 -24.26 13.64
N PRO A 141 -31.74 -24.22 14.93
CA PRO A 141 -32.48 -25.27 15.56
C PRO A 141 -33.81 -25.35 14.80
N ILE A 142 -33.96 -26.36 13.96
CA ILE A 142 -35.27 -26.75 13.47
C ILE A 142 -36.00 -27.25 14.70
N ALA A 143 -36.60 -26.33 15.41
CA ALA A 143 -37.66 -26.64 16.36
C ALA A 143 -38.88 -27.04 15.52
N ALA A 144 -38.82 -28.23 14.95
CA ALA A 144 -40.05 -28.91 14.59
C ALA A 144 -40.76 -29.22 15.91
N PRO A 145 -41.96 -28.68 16.15
CA PRO A 145 -42.68 -29.03 17.37
C PRO A 145 -42.91 -30.52 17.37
N VAL A 146 -42.46 -31.16 18.44
CA VAL A 146 -42.56 -32.61 18.67
C VAL A 146 -43.99 -33.12 18.50
N ASP A 147 -44.98 -32.23 18.61
CA ASP A 147 -46.42 -32.53 18.49
C ASP A 147 -46.85 -32.88 17.08
N THR A 148 -46.13 -32.45 16.04
CA THR A 148 -46.47 -32.76 14.63
C THR A 148 -46.13 -34.22 14.28
N ILE A 149 -45.10 -34.80 14.92
CA ILE A 149 -44.69 -36.17 14.64
C ILE A 149 -45.67 -37.17 15.30
N LYS A 150 -46.28 -36.79 16.40
CA LYS A 150 -47.27 -37.63 17.09
C LYS A 150 -48.59 -37.72 16.32
N ALA A 151 -49.04 -36.64 15.71
CA ALA A 151 -50.25 -36.59 14.86
C ALA A 151 -50.14 -37.46 13.61
N ILE A 152 -48.95 -37.58 13.02
CA ILE A 152 -48.74 -38.38 11.80
C ILE A 152 -48.70 -39.87 12.14
N ASN A 153 -48.23 -40.28 13.31
CA ASN A 153 -48.21 -41.69 13.70
C ASN A 153 -49.58 -42.20 14.09
N ASP A 154 -50.45 -41.36 14.64
CA ASP A 154 -51.80 -41.81 15.05
C ASP A 154 -52.73 -42.01 13.86
N ASP A 155 -52.45 -41.41 12.68
CA ASP A 155 -53.24 -41.62 11.46
C ASP A 155 -52.80 -42.87 10.62
N LEU A 156 -51.59 -43.37 10.88
CA LEU A 156 -51.03 -44.51 10.13
C LEU A 156 -51.43 -45.89 10.68
N TYR A 157 -52.05 -45.95 11.89
CA TYR A 157 -52.43 -47.18 12.55
C TYR A 157 -53.94 -47.30 12.83
N LYS A 158 -54.77 -46.58 12.07
CA LYS A 158 -56.23 -46.83 11.99
C LYS A 158 -56.61 -47.58 10.68
#